data_e3d53d9980022c306f9ffe3bff1bf69d
#
_entry.id   e3d53d9980022c306f9ffe3bff1bf69d
#
_cell.length_a   1.000
_cell.length_b   1.000
_cell.length_c   1.000
_cell.angle_alpha   90.00
_cell.angle_beta   90.00
_cell.angle_gamma   90.00
#
_symmetry.space_group_name_H-M   'P 1'
#
loop_
_entity.id
_entity.type
_entity.pdbx_description
1 polymer ?
#
loop_
_entity_poly.entity_id
_entity_poly.type
_entity_poly.pdbx_seq_one_letter_code
_entity_poly.pdbx_strand_id
1 'polypeptide(L)'
;KQDDVTTAIAAVWARDTANADWLRRAIEGVEDDQSIEAVIVAMQADPTKINWDEPCTIDNPHACDGFMALRNLLISWSAKLEKPMLVIHGDTGDYCVDRAFGGNTAPNLWRLNGAGDYTFDATVIEFRSDEVDRPFRFRRLLNNDVLNNEC
;
A
#
# COMPACT_ATOMS: atom_id res chain seq x y z
N LYS A 1 -28.60 -17.90 10.81
CA LYS A 1 -27.26 -17.39 11.25
C LYS A 1 -26.12 -17.93 10.42
N GLN A 2 -26.09 -19.24 10.08
CA GLN A 2 -25.03 -19.84 9.24
C GLN A 2 -25.06 -19.27 7.81
N ASP A 3 -26.25 -19.13 7.25
CA ASP A 3 -26.44 -18.58 5.90
C ASP A 3 -26.00 -17.11 5.80
N ASP A 4 -26.18 -16.33 6.87
CA ASP A 4 -25.74 -14.93 6.92
C ASP A 4 -24.21 -14.82 6.88
N VAL A 5 -23.51 -15.70 7.59
CA VAL A 5 -22.02 -15.72 7.60
C VAL A 5 -21.48 -16.12 6.23
N THR A 6 -22.02 -17.16 5.61
CA THR A 6 -21.62 -17.61 4.28
C THR A 6 -21.84 -16.53 3.23
N THR A 7 -22.97 -15.83 3.30
CA THR A 7 -23.29 -14.72 2.40
C THR A 7 -22.33 -13.56 2.61
N ALA A 8 -22.01 -13.22 3.87
CA ALA A 8 -21.05 -12.16 4.17
C ALA A 8 -19.64 -12.48 3.65
N ILE A 9 -19.18 -13.72 3.85
CA ILE A 9 -17.88 -14.17 3.32
C ILE A 9 -17.87 -14.07 1.78
N ALA A 10 -18.92 -14.57 1.11
CA ALA A 10 -19.00 -14.49 -0.36
C ALA A 10 -18.98 -13.03 -0.86
N ALA A 11 -19.64 -12.10 -0.16
CA ALA A 11 -19.62 -10.68 -0.50
C ALA A 11 -18.24 -10.05 -0.33
N VAL A 12 -17.50 -10.41 0.72
CA VAL A 12 -16.10 -9.98 0.91
C VAL A 12 -15.22 -10.45 -0.24
N TRP A 13 -15.29 -11.74 -0.59
CA TRP A 13 -14.51 -12.30 -1.69
C TRP A 13 -14.82 -11.66 -3.04
N ALA A 14 -16.10 -11.42 -3.32
CA ALA A 14 -16.50 -10.74 -4.57
C ALA A 14 -15.91 -9.33 -4.65
N ARG A 15 -15.94 -8.59 -3.53
CA ARG A 15 -15.35 -7.24 -3.45
C ARG A 15 -13.84 -7.27 -3.60
N ASP A 16 -13.15 -8.18 -2.92
CA ASP A 16 -11.69 -8.29 -2.98
C ASP A 16 -11.21 -8.65 -4.39
N THR A 17 -11.93 -9.57 -5.06
CA THR A 17 -11.69 -9.90 -6.47
C THR A 17 -11.87 -8.68 -7.36
N ALA A 18 -12.96 -7.92 -7.18
CA ALA A 18 -13.24 -6.72 -7.98
C ALA A 18 -12.18 -5.62 -7.74
N ASN A 19 -11.74 -5.44 -6.50
CA ASN A 19 -10.68 -4.49 -6.15
C ASN A 19 -9.33 -4.90 -6.78
N ALA A 20 -8.96 -6.16 -6.70
CA ALA A 20 -7.75 -6.68 -7.31
C ALA A 20 -7.75 -6.51 -8.84
N ASP A 21 -8.88 -6.80 -9.49
CA ASP A 21 -9.07 -6.62 -10.93
C ASP A 21 -9.03 -5.14 -11.34
N TRP A 22 -9.63 -4.26 -10.55
CA TRP A 22 -9.58 -2.82 -10.79
C TRP A 22 -8.15 -2.30 -10.68
N LEU A 23 -7.45 -2.67 -9.61
CA LEU A 23 -6.07 -2.24 -9.37
C LEU A 23 -5.12 -2.78 -10.45
N ARG A 24 -5.29 -4.03 -10.87
CA ARG A 24 -4.53 -4.63 -11.97
C ARG A 24 -4.68 -3.82 -13.26
N ARG A 25 -5.92 -3.52 -13.67
CA ARG A 25 -6.18 -2.72 -14.89
C ARG A 25 -5.61 -1.31 -14.79
N ALA A 26 -5.67 -0.68 -13.62
CA ALA A 26 -5.09 0.64 -13.41
C ALA A 26 -3.56 0.62 -13.62
N ILE A 27 -2.88 -0.41 -13.12
CA ILE A 27 -1.42 -0.53 -13.24
C ILE A 27 -0.98 -0.98 -14.63
N GLU A 28 -1.72 -1.88 -15.28
CA GLU A 28 -1.46 -2.25 -16.69
C GLU A 28 -1.49 -1.02 -17.61
N GLY A 29 -2.39 -0.07 -17.35
CA GLY A 29 -2.44 1.20 -18.09
C GLY A 29 -1.24 2.11 -17.87
N VAL A 30 -0.48 1.91 -16.80
CA VAL A 30 0.73 2.70 -16.46
C VAL A 30 1.99 2.14 -17.12
N GLU A 31 2.03 0.84 -17.39
CA GLU A 31 3.23 0.13 -17.86
C GLU A 31 3.77 0.73 -19.15
N ASP A 32 2.89 0.98 -20.12
CA ASP A 32 3.25 1.47 -21.44
C ASP A 32 3.26 3.01 -21.56
N ASP A 33 2.77 3.72 -20.54
CA ASP A 33 2.68 5.18 -20.55
C ASP A 33 3.94 5.84 -19.99
N GLN A 34 4.80 6.31 -20.88
CA GLN A 34 6.05 6.99 -20.52
C GLN A 34 5.83 8.38 -19.89
N SER A 35 4.64 8.95 -19.97
CA SER A 35 4.32 10.22 -19.31
C SER A 35 4.07 10.07 -17.80
N ILE A 36 3.81 8.84 -17.33
CA ILE A 36 3.64 8.54 -15.93
C ILE A 36 5.00 8.23 -15.30
N GLU A 37 5.46 9.08 -14.41
CA GLU A 37 6.78 8.98 -13.80
C GLU A 37 6.76 8.24 -12.44
N ALA A 38 5.60 8.18 -11.75
CA ALA A 38 5.45 7.48 -10.48
C ALA A 38 4.02 6.98 -10.29
N VAL A 39 3.85 6.01 -9.39
CA VAL A 39 2.54 5.46 -9.01
C VAL A 39 2.29 5.66 -7.52
N ILE A 40 1.11 6.15 -7.16
CA ILE A 40 0.67 6.25 -5.76
C ILE A 40 -0.56 5.39 -5.55
N VAL A 41 -0.48 4.47 -4.59
CA VAL A 41 -1.61 3.64 -4.14
C VAL A 41 -1.95 4.03 -2.72
N ALA A 42 -3.13 4.63 -2.52
CA ALA A 42 -3.59 5.09 -1.21
C ALA A 42 -4.74 4.23 -0.69
N MET A 43 -4.69 3.86 0.57
CA MET A 43 -5.71 3.11 1.28
C MET A 43 -5.76 3.53 2.75
N GLN A 44 -6.85 3.22 3.46
CA GLN A 44 -6.93 3.51 4.88
C GLN A 44 -6.24 2.42 5.71
N ALA A 45 -6.59 1.16 5.46
CA ALA A 45 -6.12 0.03 6.25
C ALA A 45 -4.61 -0.19 6.10
N ASP A 46 -3.97 -0.61 7.17
CA ASP A 46 -2.56 -1.00 7.17
C ASP A 46 -2.36 -2.38 6.53
N PRO A 47 -1.82 -2.45 5.30
CA PRO A 47 -1.58 -3.72 4.64
C PRO A 47 -0.34 -4.45 5.18
N THR A 48 0.42 -3.84 6.08
CA THR A 48 1.68 -4.39 6.61
C THR A 48 1.51 -5.08 7.95
N LYS A 49 0.35 -4.93 8.60
CA LYS A 49 0.06 -5.57 9.87
C LYS A 49 -0.19 -7.07 9.68
N ILE A 50 0.87 -7.84 9.83
CA ILE A 50 0.87 -9.29 9.65
C ILE A 50 0.67 -9.95 11.01
N ASN A 51 -0.44 -10.67 11.16
CA ASN A 51 -0.73 -11.46 12.35
C ASN A 51 -0.68 -12.98 12.07
N TRP A 52 -0.67 -13.36 10.78
CA TRP A 52 -0.76 -14.75 10.33
C TRP A 52 0.08 -14.95 9.07
N ASP A 53 0.62 -16.15 8.90
CA ASP A 53 1.53 -16.49 7.78
C ASP A 53 0.80 -17.09 6.57
N GLU A 54 -0.52 -17.31 6.69
CA GLU A 54 -1.33 -17.93 5.64
C GLU A 54 -2.36 -16.95 5.08
N PRO A 55 -2.63 -16.97 3.76
CA PRO A 55 -3.67 -16.14 3.18
C PRO A 55 -5.05 -16.56 3.66
N CYS A 56 -5.98 -15.60 3.67
CA CYS A 56 -7.38 -15.91 3.92
C CYS A 56 -7.97 -16.77 2.81
N THR A 57 -8.70 -17.80 3.19
CA THR A 57 -9.45 -18.68 2.28
C THR A 57 -10.87 -18.88 2.79
N ILE A 58 -11.73 -19.47 1.96
CA ILE A 58 -13.12 -19.78 2.37
C ILE A 58 -13.16 -20.76 3.54
N ASP A 59 -12.14 -21.62 3.64
CA ASP A 59 -12.02 -22.62 4.71
C ASP A 59 -11.31 -22.06 5.95
N ASN A 60 -10.53 -20.99 5.81
CA ASN A 60 -9.84 -20.29 6.90
C ASN A 60 -10.07 -18.78 6.82
N PRO A 61 -11.26 -18.26 7.19
CA PRO A 61 -11.58 -16.84 7.08
C PRO A 61 -11.17 -16.00 8.29
N HIS A 62 -10.64 -16.59 9.37
CA HIS A 62 -10.41 -15.91 10.64
C HIS A 62 -8.95 -15.90 11.10
N ALA A 63 -8.22 -17.00 10.90
CA ALA A 63 -6.82 -17.13 11.31
C ALA A 63 -5.92 -17.00 10.08
N CYS A 64 -5.93 -15.83 9.45
CA CYS A 64 -5.33 -15.61 8.13
C CYS A 64 -4.91 -14.15 7.93
N ASP A 65 -4.05 -13.93 6.97
CA ASP A 65 -3.60 -12.61 6.55
C ASP A 65 -4.43 -12.10 5.36
N GLY A 66 -5.36 -11.20 5.63
CA GLY A 66 -6.27 -10.64 4.63
C GLY A 66 -5.58 -9.74 3.59
N PHE A 67 -4.37 -9.26 3.86
CA PHE A 67 -3.63 -8.38 2.95
C PHE A 67 -2.50 -9.06 2.19
N MET A 68 -2.25 -10.34 2.41
CA MET A 68 -1.15 -11.08 1.77
C MET A 68 -1.22 -10.99 0.24
N ALA A 69 -2.39 -11.24 -0.35
CA ALA A 69 -2.57 -11.16 -1.80
C ALA A 69 -2.30 -9.75 -2.34
N LEU A 70 -2.77 -8.72 -1.66
CA LEU A 70 -2.54 -7.32 -2.03
C LEU A 70 -1.05 -6.95 -1.94
N ARG A 71 -0.37 -7.31 -0.85
CA ARG A 71 1.08 -7.05 -0.71
C ARG A 71 1.89 -7.71 -1.82
N ASN A 72 1.62 -8.99 -2.08
CA ASN A 72 2.31 -9.74 -3.14
C ASN A 72 2.08 -9.10 -4.52
N LEU A 73 0.88 -8.61 -4.77
CA LEU A 73 0.52 -7.94 -6.00
C LEU A 73 1.29 -6.62 -6.15
N LEU A 74 1.32 -5.78 -5.11
CA LEU A 74 2.04 -4.50 -5.10
C LEU A 74 3.56 -4.71 -5.30
N ILE A 75 4.14 -5.69 -4.62
CA ILE A 75 5.56 -6.03 -4.77
C ILE A 75 5.86 -6.49 -6.20
N SER A 76 5.05 -7.40 -6.76
CA SER A 76 5.27 -7.91 -8.11
C SER A 76 5.13 -6.83 -9.18
N TRP A 77 4.18 -5.93 -9.03
CA TRP A 77 4.00 -4.80 -9.97
C TRP A 77 5.09 -3.75 -9.84
N SER A 78 5.46 -3.39 -8.62
CA SER A 78 6.55 -2.45 -8.42
C SER A 78 7.85 -2.96 -9.04
N ALA A 79 8.17 -4.25 -8.87
CA ALA A 79 9.32 -4.88 -9.50
C ALA A 79 9.23 -4.86 -11.03
N LYS A 80 8.03 -5.01 -11.61
CA LYS A 80 7.81 -5.03 -13.07
C LYS A 80 7.84 -3.65 -13.69
N LEU A 81 7.24 -2.65 -13.03
CA LEU A 81 7.09 -1.30 -13.59
C LEU A 81 8.41 -0.53 -13.66
N GLU A 82 9.38 -0.85 -12.82
CA GLU A 82 10.64 -0.11 -12.67
C GLU A 82 10.47 1.40 -12.36
N LYS A 83 9.22 1.84 -12.16
CA LYS A 83 8.86 3.22 -11.77
C LYS A 83 8.75 3.31 -10.24
N PRO A 84 9.07 4.46 -9.62
CA PRO A 84 8.83 4.65 -8.20
C PRO A 84 7.35 4.43 -7.85
N MET A 85 7.10 3.59 -6.86
CA MET A 85 5.76 3.32 -6.34
C MET A 85 5.70 3.67 -4.86
N LEU A 86 4.66 4.40 -4.45
CA LEU A 86 4.40 4.77 -3.06
C LEU A 86 3.06 4.19 -2.61
N VAL A 87 3.08 3.37 -1.58
CA VAL A 87 1.88 2.94 -0.85
C VAL A 87 1.67 3.87 0.33
N ILE A 88 0.49 4.50 0.38
CA ILE A 88 0.08 5.36 1.49
C ILE A 88 -1.02 4.63 2.26
N HIS A 89 -0.83 4.48 3.56
CA HIS A 89 -1.84 3.91 4.44
C HIS A 89 -1.90 4.64 5.78
N GLY A 90 -2.90 4.37 6.57
CA GLY A 90 -3.07 4.84 7.94
C GLY A 90 -3.40 3.68 8.86
N ASP A 91 -4.24 3.97 9.87
CA ASP A 91 -4.87 2.99 10.78
C ASP A 91 -3.93 2.33 11.81
N THR A 92 -2.63 2.57 11.76
CA THR A 92 -1.70 2.03 12.75
C THR A 92 -0.56 2.98 13.08
N GLY A 93 -0.35 3.18 14.38
CA GLY A 93 0.86 3.75 14.93
C GLY A 93 1.18 5.18 14.52
N ASP A 94 2.43 5.52 14.72
CA ASP A 94 2.97 6.82 14.41
C ASP A 94 3.34 6.94 12.93
N TYR A 95 3.52 8.18 12.49
CA TYR A 95 4.05 8.48 11.16
C TYR A 95 5.39 7.79 10.92
N CYS A 96 5.50 7.05 9.81
CA CYS A 96 6.77 6.48 9.37
C CYS A 96 6.83 6.27 7.85
N VAL A 97 8.05 6.23 7.33
CA VAL A 97 8.36 6.00 5.91
C VAL A 97 9.43 4.93 5.78
N ASP A 98 9.27 3.99 4.86
CA ASP A 98 10.34 3.05 4.53
C ASP A 98 10.22 2.44 3.12
N ARG A 99 11.28 1.74 2.72
CA ARG A 99 11.37 0.90 1.52
C ARG A 99 11.29 -0.60 1.84
N ALA A 100 11.18 -0.97 3.11
CA ALA A 100 11.19 -2.37 3.53
C ALA A 100 10.00 -3.16 2.99
N PHE A 101 8.93 -2.47 2.64
CA PHE A 101 7.72 -3.08 2.09
C PHE A 101 7.99 -3.89 0.81
N GLY A 102 8.83 -3.39 -0.10
CA GLY A 102 9.24 -4.10 -1.32
C GLY A 102 10.47 -5.00 -1.14
N GLY A 103 11.24 -4.77 -0.09
CA GLY A 103 12.51 -5.45 0.16
C GLY A 103 13.45 -5.38 -1.04
N ASN A 104 14.25 -6.43 -1.21
CA ASN A 104 15.17 -6.53 -2.35
C ASN A 104 14.45 -6.86 -3.67
N THR A 105 13.23 -7.37 -3.62
CA THR A 105 12.45 -7.74 -4.81
C THR A 105 11.91 -6.52 -5.53
N ALA A 106 11.49 -5.51 -4.79
CA ALA A 106 10.94 -4.27 -5.32
C ALA A 106 11.54 -3.05 -4.59
N PRO A 107 12.83 -2.72 -4.84
CA PRO A 107 13.53 -1.64 -4.15
C PRO A 107 12.95 -0.25 -4.45
N ASN A 108 12.14 -0.11 -5.49
CA ASN A 108 11.41 1.09 -5.88
C ASN A 108 10.03 1.22 -5.19
N LEU A 109 9.63 0.25 -4.34
CA LEU A 109 8.39 0.30 -3.58
C LEU A 109 8.61 0.96 -2.22
N TRP A 110 7.98 2.11 -2.05
CA TRP A 110 8.01 2.92 -0.83
C TRP A 110 6.71 2.76 -0.06
N ARG A 111 6.77 2.97 1.24
CA ARG A 111 5.61 3.00 2.11
C ARG A 111 5.60 4.26 2.96
N LEU A 112 4.43 4.87 3.07
CA LEU A 112 4.12 5.94 4.01
C LEU A 112 2.97 5.49 4.90
N ASN A 113 3.23 5.35 6.20
CA ASN A 113 2.19 5.30 7.20
C ASN A 113 1.82 6.73 7.60
N GLY A 114 0.60 7.15 7.32
CA GLY A 114 0.09 8.45 7.74
C GLY A 114 -0.01 8.55 9.26
N ALA A 115 0.14 9.75 9.79
CA ALA A 115 -0.06 9.97 11.22
C ALA A 115 -1.50 9.61 11.62
N GLY A 116 -1.64 8.93 12.75
CA GLY A 116 -2.94 8.50 13.27
C GLY A 116 -3.83 9.63 13.74
N ASP A 117 -5.01 9.29 14.25
CA ASP A 117 -6.15 10.16 14.58
C ASP A 117 -5.87 11.34 15.53
N TYR A 118 -4.72 11.34 16.19
CA TYR A 118 -4.33 12.38 17.16
C TYR A 118 -3.42 13.48 16.57
N THR A 119 -3.11 13.39 15.28
CA THR A 119 -2.24 14.35 14.60
C THR A 119 -3.05 15.20 13.64
N PHE A 120 -3.06 16.52 13.87
CA PHE A 120 -3.82 17.50 13.06
C PHE A 120 -3.01 18.09 11.91
N ASP A 121 -1.85 17.50 11.57
CA ASP A 121 -0.99 18.03 10.52
C ASP A 121 -0.99 17.09 9.30
N ALA A 122 -1.18 17.69 8.13
CA ALA A 122 -1.11 16.95 6.88
C ALA A 122 0.34 16.70 6.44
N THR A 123 0.57 15.55 5.83
CA THR A 123 1.85 15.25 5.18
C THR A 123 1.86 15.77 3.76
N VAL A 124 2.86 16.57 3.43
CA VAL A 124 3.18 16.95 2.05
C VAL A 124 4.14 15.92 1.46
N ILE A 125 3.78 15.39 0.31
CA ILE A 125 4.60 14.45 -0.46
C ILE A 125 5.09 15.19 -1.69
N GLU A 126 6.40 15.27 -1.85
CA GLU A 126 7.05 15.82 -3.04
C GLU A 126 7.64 14.69 -3.85
N PHE A 127 7.30 14.61 -5.13
CA PHE A 127 7.92 13.70 -6.08
C PHE A 127 9.03 14.41 -6.85
N ARG A 128 10.17 13.74 -6.99
CA ARG A 128 11.36 14.23 -7.67
C ARG A 128 11.83 13.19 -8.69
N SER A 129 11.53 13.42 -9.94
CA SER A 129 11.91 12.52 -11.03
C SER A 129 13.41 12.48 -11.30
N ASP A 130 14.14 13.51 -10.87
CA ASP A 130 15.60 13.62 -10.97
C ASP A 130 16.36 12.90 -9.85
N GLU A 131 15.68 12.45 -8.81
CA GLU A 131 16.26 11.78 -7.63
C GLU A 131 15.91 10.28 -7.60
N VAL A 132 16.60 9.48 -8.37
CA VAL A 132 16.30 8.04 -8.55
C VAL A 132 16.31 7.26 -7.24
N ASP A 133 17.26 7.53 -6.34
CA ASP A 133 17.39 6.80 -5.07
C ASP A 133 16.38 7.25 -4.01
N ARG A 134 15.91 8.49 -4.10
CA ARG A 134 14.97 9.09 -3.14
C ARG A 134 13.92 9.95 -3.86
N PRO A 135 13.06 9.32 -4.68
CA PRO A 135 12.11 10.05 -5.50
C PRO A 135 10.98 10.70 -4.69
N PHE A 136 10.76 10.25 -3.46
CA PHE A 136 9.73 10.81 -2.57
C PHE A 136 10.38 11.50 -1.37
N ARG A 137 9.93 12.74 -1.10
CA ARG A 137 10.26 13.50 0.09
C ARG A 137 9.00 13.79 0.87
N PHE A 138 9.11 13.79 2.19
CA PHE A 138 7.98 13.94 3.09
C PHE A 138 8.25 15.05 4.10
N ARG A 139 7.26 15.90 4.32
CA ARG A 139 7.35 16.95 5.35
C ARG A 139 5.96 17.25 5.92
N ARG A 140 5.93 17.80 7.10
CA ARG A 140 4.70 18.33 7.69
C ARG A 140 4.28 19.62 7.00
N LEU A 141 2.97 19.79 6.82
CA LEU A 141 2.42 20.97 6.15
C LEU A 141 2.58 22.24 7.00
N LEU A 142 2.27 22.15 8.31
CA LEU A 142 2.19 23.33 9.16
C LEU A 142 3.54 23.88 9.62
N ASN A 143 4.48 23.03 9.94
CA ASN A 143 5.80 23.44 10.48
C ASN A 143 6.98 23.14 9.54
N ASN A 144 6.69 22.52 8.40
CA ASN A 144 7.69 22.17 7.38
C ASN A 144 8.79 21.19 7.85
N ASP A 145 8.57 20.49 8.97
CA ASP A 145 9.52 19.49 9.46
C ASP A 145 9.64 18.34 8.47
N VAL A 146 10.87 17.97 8.16
CA VAL A 146 11.16 16.78 7.33
C VAL A 146 10.87 15.52 8.14
N LEU A 147 10.13 14.61 7.52
CA LEU A 147 9.70 13.37 8.13
C LEU A 147 10.60 12.23 7.63
N ASN A 148 11.47 11.72 8.52
CA ASN A 148 12.45 10.67 8.21
C ASN A 148 12.33 9.46 9.16
N ASN A 149 11.24 9.36 9.91
CA ASN A 149 11.03 8.22 10.80
C ASN A 149 10.88 6.95 9.96
N GLU A 150 11.77 5.99 10.15
CA GLU A 150 11.66 4.68 9.53
C GLU A 150 10.61 3.83 10.26
N CYS A 151 9.79 3.10 9.50
CA CYS A 151 8.90 2.13 10.07
C CYS A 151 9.70 0.92 10.57
#